data_cf6fba88aa9ade4d17f23156c77bfaa0
#
_entry.id   cf6fba88aa9ade4d17f23156c77bfaa0
#
_cell.length_a   1.000
_cell.length_b   1.000
_cell.length_c   1.000
_cell.angle_alpha   90.00
_cell.angle_beta   90.00
_cell.angle_gamma   90.00
#
_symmetry.space_group_name_H-M   'P 1'
#
loop_
_entity.id
_entity.type
_entity.pdbx_description
1 polymer ?
#
loop_
_entity_poly.entity_id
_entity_poly.type
_entity_poly.pdbx_seq_one_letter_code
_entity_poly.pdbx_strand_id
1 'polypeptide(L)'
;MRKILILFFIIFSLSHSFEVKKENFKITKNKNLKILEAEMKSQSDKVVEVFHKEISDRIESKNKIIGYSENTNLETGEKNLKVNLPDVLLNNKFYEKTIFEIKGVNFSSKNKVEVIYIEKSPNMDEVMFSDEFEKILTDKVSEKLGYKLDKEKIQNLSNEEKIKVNIIIFSEYQKEMLNRLDNNQFEYETEKKKMIFQKNKEEWEYKDEEILEIDSSDIFDSTLENFRK
;
A
#
# COMPACT_ATOMS: atom_id res chain seq x y z
N MET A 1 -26.60 13.62 11.15
CA MET A 1 -25.37 14.41 10.99
C MET A 1 -24.31 14.13 12.08
N ARG A 2 -24.60 14.21 13.41
CA ARG A 2 -23.60 13.95 14.46
C ARG A 2 -22.92 12.57 14.42
N LYS A 3 -23.64 11.49 14.08
CA LYS A 3 -23.08 10.12 14.01
C LYS A 3 -22.13 9.91 12.83
N ILE A 4 -22.34 10.61 11.72
CA ILE A 4 -21.46 10.58 10.55
C ILE A 4 -20.16 11.33 10.84
N LEU A 5 -20.25 12.46 11.58
CA LEU A 5 -19.04 13.21 12.00
C LEU A 5 -18.14 12.41 12.94
N ILE A 6 -18.73 11.60 13.84
CA ILE A 6 -17.97 10.74 14.77
C ILE A 6 -17.26 9.61 14.00
N LEU A 7 -17.92 9.03 12.98
CA LEU A 7 -17.30 8.04 12.12
C LEU A 7 -16.13 8.64 11.32
N PHE A 8 -16.27 9.86 10.83
CA PHE A 8 -15.21 10.63 10.17
C PHE A 8 -14.01 10.86 11.11
N PHE A 9 -14.25 11.22 12.37
CA PHE A 9 -13.18 11.40 13.35
C PHE A 9 -12.45 10.09 13.69
N ILE A 10 -13.16 8.95 13.74
CA ILE A 10 -12.55 7.64 14.00
C ILE A 10 -11.67 7.21 12.82
N ILE A 11 -12.09 7.47 11.57
CA ILE A 11 -11.30 7.15 10.37
C ILE A 11 -10.04 8.03 10.30
N PHE A 12 -10.13 9.30 10.69
CA PHE A 12 -8.99 10.23 10.71
C PHE A 12 -8.06 10.07 11.91
N SER A 13 -8.53 9.47 13.02
CA SER A 13 -7.70 9.23 14.21
C SER A 13 -7.01 7.86 14.22
N LEU A 14 -7.23 7.01 13.22
CA LEU A 14 -6.37 5.86 12.98
C LEU A 14 -5.02 6.41 12.49
N SER A 15 -4.17 6.76 13.44
CA SER A 15 -2.78 7.14 13.16
C SER A 15 -2.15 6.04 12.32
N HIS A 16 -1.81 6.36 11.09
CA HIS A 16 -1.13 5.44 10.19
C HIS A 16 0.23 5.16 10.79
N SER A 17 0.37 4.03 11.47
CA SER A 17 1.65 3.60 12.01
C SER A 17 2.37 2.81 10.93
N PHE A 18 3.22 3.46 10.19
CA PHE A 18 4.24 2.81 9.37
C PHE A 18 5.60 3.05 9.99
N GLU A 19 6.53 2.15 9.75
CA GLU A 19 7.87 2.25 10.32
C GLU A 19 8.84 2.95 9.35
N VAL A 20 9.47 4.03 9.78
CA VAL A 20 10.60 4.65 9.07
C VAL A 20 11.87 4.47 9.88
N LYS A 21 12.77 3.59 9.41
CA LYS A 21 14.08 3.36 10.00
C LYS A 21 15.07 4.40 9.50
N LYS A 22 15.63 5.18 10.44
CA LYS A 22 16.61 6.26 10.18
C LYS A 22 18.02 5.90 10.65
N GLU A 23 18.27 4.64 10.99
CA GLU A 23 19.54 4.23 11.56
C GLU A 23 20.63 4.14 10.49
N ASN A 24 21.76 4.80 10.75
CA ASN A 24 23.01 4.66 9.99
C ASN A 24 22.95 4.97 8.47
N PHE A 25 22.08 5.86 8.03
CA PHE A 25 22.10 6.28 6.64
C PHE A 25 23.29 7.18 6.31
N LYS A 26 23.81 7.08 5.08
CA LYS A 26 24.96 7.87 4.63
C LYS A 26 24.50 9.23 4.10
N ILE A 27 25.14 10.31 4.55
CA ILE A 27 24.98 11.64 3.96
C ILE A 27 26.15 11.85 2.99
N THR A 28 25.83 12.10 1.72
CA THR A 28 26.80 12.30 0.66
C THR A 28 26.52 13.58 -0.12
N LYS A 29 27.50 14.04 -0.89
CA LYS A 29 27.34 15.20 -1.76
C LYS A 29 28.09 15.03 -3.06
N ASN A 30 27.66 15.73 -4.09
CA ASN A 30 28.45 15.89 -5.32
C ASN A 30 29.85 16.47 -4.99
N LYS A 31 30.90 15.93 -5.59
CA LYS A 31 32.31 16.31 -5.33
C LYS A 31 32.58 17.82 -5.44
N ASN A 32 31.84 18.49 -6.34
CA ASN A 32 32.01 19.93 -6.59
C ASN A 32 31.15 20.82 -5.69
N LEU A 33 30.30 20.23 -4.83
CA LEU A 33 29.39 20.99 -4.00
C LEU A 33 30.11 21.53 -2.75
N LYS A 34 30.18 22.86 -2.65
CA LYS A 34 30.70 23.56 -1.47
C LYS A 34 29.56 23.76 -0.46
N ILE A 35 29.43 22.83 0.48
CA ILE A 35 28.48 22.84 1.59
C ILE A 35 29.19 22.28 2.84
N LEU A 36 28.94 22.87 3.99
CA LEU A 36 29.51 22.44 5.25
C LEU A 36 28.82 21.15 5.75
N GLU A 37 29.56 20.28 6.43
CA GLU A 37 29.01 19.02 6.97
C GLU A 37 27.87 19.27 7.97
N ALA A 38 28.03 20.25 8.85
CA ALA A 38 26.98 20.63 9.80
C ALA A 38 25.69 21.11 9.10
N GLU A 39 25.85 21.87 7.98
CA GLU A 39 24.74 22.29 7.16
C GLU A 39 24.07 21.11 6.47
N MET A 40 24.85 20.20 5.90
CA MET A 40 24.30 18.97 5.29
C MET A 40 23.52 18.14 6.28
N LYS A 41 24.02 17.94 7.48
CA LYS A 41 23.35 17.21 8.53
C LYS A 41 22.00 17.86 8.89
N SER A 42 22.00 19.15 9.16
CA SER A 42 20.77 19.91 9.48
C SER A 42 19.75 19.88 8.32
N GLN A 43 20.20 19.97 7.06
CA GLN A 43 19.31 19.90 5.90
C GLN A 43 18.81 18.46 5.67
N SER A 44 19.63 17.42 5.92
CA SER A 44 19.20 16.03 5.85
C SER A 44 18.09 15.71 6.83
N ASP A 45 18.18 16.21 8.07
CA ASP A 45 17.12 16.01 9.06
C ASP A 45 15.78 16.58 8.57
N LYS A 46 15.80 17.79 8.02
CA LYS A 46 14.59 18.42 7.43
C LYS A 46 14.04 17.64 6.23
N VAL A 47 14.92 17.15 5.34
CA VAL A 47 14.49 16.35 4.18
C VAL A 47 13.86 15.04 4.62
N VAL A 48 14.41 14.40 5.66
CA VAL A 48 13.86 13.16 6.23
C VAL A 48 12.47 13.40 6.87
N GLU A 49 12.25 14.56 7.48
CA GLU A 49 10.93 14.94 7.98
C GLU A 49 9.91 15.10 6.83
N VAL A 50 10.32 15.77 5.73
CA VAL A 50 9.48 15.92 4.54
C VAL A 50 9.22 14.58 3.86
N PHE A 51 10.23 13.69 3.80
CA PHE A 51 10.07 12.31 3.32
C PHE A 51 8.99 11.57 4.12
N HIS A 52 9.07 11.63 5.45
CA HIS A 52 8.08 10.98 6.31
C HIS A 52 6.66 11.52 6.08
N LYS A 53 6.55 12.84 5.95
CA LYS A 53 5.27 13.50 5.64
C LYS A 53 4.73 13.06 4.28
N GLU A 54 5.57 13.01 3.25
CA GLU A 54 5.18 12.58 1.90
C GLU A 54 4.62 11.15 1.89
N ILE A 55 5.28 10.21 2.58
CA ILE A 55 4.76 8.84 2.74
C ILE A 55 3.40 8.84 3.43
N SER A 56 3.25 9.60 4.53
CA SER A 56 1.97 9.72 5.25
C SER A 56 0.85 10.27 4.35
N ASP A 57 1.13 11.34 3.62
CA ASP A 57 0.17 11.99 2.72
C ASP A 57 -0.28 11.05 1.58
N ARG A 58 0.63 10.21 1.06
CA ARG A 58 0.31 9.18 0.05
C ARG A 58 -0.63 8.12 0.59
N ILE A 59 -0.36 7.60 1.79
CA ILE A 59 -1.21 6.61 2.45
C ILE A 59 -2.61 7.19 2.68
N GLU A 60 -2.68 8.41 3.19
CA GLU A 60 -3.95 9.10 3.42
C GLU A 60 -4.72 9.33 2.10
N SER A 61 -4.03 9.77 1.06
CA SER A 61 -4.63 9.99 -0.26
C SER A 61 -5.16 8.69 -0.86
N LYS A 62 -4.42 7.58 -0.74
CA LYS A 62 -4.87 6.25 -1.17
C LYS A 62 -6.10 5.80 -0.40
N ASN A 63 -6.13 6.00 0.92
CA ASN A 63 -7.29 5.71 1.74
C ASN A 63 -8.53 6.53 1.35
N LYS A 64 -8.35 7.79 0.97
CA LYS A 64 -9.45 8.61 0.45
C LYS A 64 -10.00 8.04 -0.86
N ILE A 65 -9.14 7.63 -1.77
CA ILE A 65 -9.56 7.04 -3.05
C ILE A 65 -10.29 5.71 -2.84
N ILE A 66 -9.73 4.81 -2.02
CA ILE A 66 -10.29 3.49 -1.73
C ILE A 66 -11.60 3.61 -0.92
N GLY A 67 -11.61 4.53 0.03
CA GLY A 67 -12.71 4.69 0.99
C GLY A 67 -13.97 5.28 0.39
N TYR A 68 -13.91 5.92 -0.78
CA TYR A 68 -15.06 6.57 -1.39
C TYR A 68 -15.32 6.00 -2.79
N SER A 69 -16.38 5.23 -2.94
CA SER A 69 -16.93 4.89 -4.27
C SER A 69 -18.22 5.64 -4.51
N GLU A 70 -18.30 6.42 -5.59
CA GLU A 70 -19.57 6.95 -6.10
C GLU A 70 -20.28 5.86 -6.89
N ASN A 71 -21.40 5.38 -6.37
CA ASN A 71 -22.36 4.58 -7.15
C ASN A 71 -23.46 5.50 -7.66
N THR A 72 -23.54 5.69 -8.97
CA THR A 72 -24.68 6.33 -9.60
C THR A 72 -25.75 5.27 -9.82
N ASN A 73 -26.92 5.45 -9.22
CA ASN A 73 -28.08 4.63 -9.55
C ASN A 73 -28.52 4.97 -10.98
N LEU A 74 -28.37 4.02 -11.89
CA LEU A 74 -28.66 4.22 -13.31
C LEU A 74 -30.16 4.52 -13.60
N GLU A 75 -31.06 4.16 -12.69
CA GLU A 75 -32.51 4.40 -12.85
C GLU A 75 -32.93 5.78 -12.31
N THR A 76 -32.33 6.26 -11.23
CA THR A 76 -32.74 7.52 -10.58
C THR A 76 -31.75 8.67 -10.80
N GLY A 77 -30.54 8.39 -11.29
CA GLY A 77 -29.48 9.37 -11.41
C GLY A 77 -28.91 9.85 -10.05
N GLU A 78 -29.36 9.26 -8.94
CA GLU A 78 -28.89 9.60 -7.61
C GLU A 78 -27.48 9.07 -7.38
N LYS A 79 -26.61 9.94 -6.91
CA LYS A 79 -25.24 9.60 -6.50
C LYS A 79 -25.24 9.22 -5.03
N ASN A 80 -25.00 7.95 -4.75
CA ASN A 80 -24.81 7.45 -3.39
C ASN A 80 -23.33 7.28 -3.08
N LEU A 81 -22.86 7.99 -2.07
CA LEU A 81 -21.49 7.83 -1.56
C LEU A 81 -21.44 6.59 -0.68
N LYS A 82 -20.77 5.54 -1.15
CA LYS A 82 -20.56 4.32 -0.36
C LYS A 82 -19.16 4.36 0.25
N VAL A 83 -19.10 4.32 1.59
CA VAL A 83 -17.82 4.21 2.31
C VAL A 83 -17.39 2.74 2.32
N ASN A 84 -16.23 2.45 1.74
CA ASN A 84 -15.65 1.12 1.72
C ASN A 84 -14.66 0.94 2.89
N LEU A 85 -15.19 0.89 4.10
CA LEU A 85 -14.40 0.77 5.32
C LEU A 85 -13.48 -0.46 5.37
N PRO A 86 -13.90 -1.67 4.93
CA PRO A 86 -13.04 -2.84 4.94
C PRO A 86 -11.75 -2.67 4.10
N ASP A 87 -11.83 -2.04 2.92
CA ASP A 87 -10.66 -1.81 2.08
C ASP A 87 -9.71 -0.77 2.70
N VAL A 88 -10.26 0.26 3.35
CA VAL A 88 -9.46 1.23 4.10
C VAL A 88 -8.72 0.55 5.26
N LEU A 89 -9.40 -0.35 5.99
CA LEU A 89 -8.77 -1.10 7.08
C LEU A 89 -7.67 -2.02 6.56
N LEU A 90 -7.90 -2.73 5.45
CA LEU A 90 -6.90 -3.58 4.82
C LEU A 90 -5.67 -2.77 4.37
N ASN A 91 -5.89 -1.63 3.71
CA ASN A 91 -4.81 -0.75 3.28
C ASN A 91 -4.01 -0.18 4.46
N ASN A 92 -4.68 0.24 5.54
CA ASN A 92 -4.01 0.70 6.74
C ASN A 92 -3.15 -0.41 7.35
N LYS A 93 -3.69 -1.63 7.45
CA LYS A 93 -2.97 -2.78 7.99
C LYS A 93 -1.77 -3.17 7.15
N PHE A 94 -1.88 -3.09 5.83
CA PHE A 94 -0.78 -3.28 4.91
C PHE A 94 0.37 -2.29 5.22
N TYR A 95 0.06 -1.00 5.33
CA TYR A 95 1.09 0.01 5.64
C TYR A 95 1.63 -0.07 7.06
N GLU A 96 0.86 -0.54 8.04
CA GLU A 96 1.38 -0.88 9.37
C GLU A 96 2.52 -1.91 9.32
N LYS A 97 2.50 -2.81 8.34
CA LYS A 97 3.51 -3.84 8.11
C LYS A 97 4.61 -3.40 7.14
N THR A 98 4.43 -2.27 6.47
CA THR A 98 5.43 -1.75 5.52
C THR A 98 6.53 -1.00 6.28
N ILE A 99 7.79 -1.28 5.92
CA ILE A 99 8.98 -0.67 6.52
C ILE A 99 9.69 0.16 5.46
N PHE A 100 9.93 1.44 5.76
CA PHE A 100 10.72 2.34 4.94
C PHE A 100 12.09 2.55 5.58
N GLU A 101 13.14 2.02 4.99
CA GLU A 101 14.50 2.07 5.54
C GLU A 101 15.37 3.04 4.73
N ILE A 102 15.67 4.22 5.29
CA ILE A 102 16.52 5.22 4.63
C ILE A 102 17.95 4.70 4.60
N LYS A 103 18.55 4.61 3.40
CA LYS A 103 19.94 4.18 3.17
C LYS A 103 20.88 5.33 2.92
N GLY A 104 20.38 6.43 2.36
CA GLY A 104 21.24 7.57 2.08
C GLY A 104 20.49 8.84 1.75
N VAL A 105 21.14 9.96 2.00
CA VAL A 105 20.72 11.31 1.59
C VAL A 105 21.86 11.91 0.77
N ASN A 106 21.64 12.14 -0.52
CA ASN A 106 22.66 12.61 -1.46
C ASN A 106 22.34 14.03 -1.95
N PHE A 107 23.22 14.98 -1.66
CA PHE A 107 23.12 16.36 -2.13
C PHE A 107 23.67 16.49 -3.55
N SER A 108 22.77 16.53 -4.54
CA SER A 108 23.11 16.83 -5.93
C SER A 108 23.44 18.30 -6.13
N SER A 109 22.79 19.19 -5.38
CA SER A 109 23.06 20.63 -5.29
C SER A 109 22.63 21.18 -3.93
N LYS A 110 22.83 22.49 -3.68
CA LYS A 110 22.30 23.15 -2.47
C LYS A 110 20.79 23.10 -2.35
N ASN A 111 20.09 22.96 -3.49
CA ASN A 111 18.63 23.00 -3.57
C ASN A 111 18.02 21.69 -4.10
N LYS A 112 18.83 20.64 -4.29
CA LYS A 112 18.33 19.33 -4.76
C LYS A 112 18.97 18.21 -3.97
N VAL A 113 18.13 17.37 -3.38
CA VAL A 113 18.52 16.21 -2.57
C VAL A 113 17.78 14.98 -3.03
N GLU A 114 18.48 13.85 -3.00
CA GLU A 114 17.94 12.53 -3.28
C GLU A 114 17.96 11.71 -1.99
N VAL A 115 16.81 11.16 -1.59
CA VAL A 115 16.70 10.21 -0.48
C VAL A 115 16.62 8.81 -1.09
N ILE A 116 17.62 7.98 -0.81
CA ILE A 116 17.65 6.58 -1.23
C ILE A 116 17.13 5.75 -0.06
N TYR A 117 16.12 4.94 -0.32
CA TYR A 117 15.50 4.10 0.69
C TYR A 117 15.11 2.72 0.14
N ILE A 118 14.89 1.81 1.06
CA ILE A 118 14.34 0.49 0.80
C ILE A 118 12.92 0.48 1.38
N GLU A 119 11.96 0.14 0.55
CA GLU A 119 10.60 -0.19 0.96
C GLU A 119 10.49 -1.71 1.05
N LYS A 120 10.09 -2.21 2.22
CA LYS A 120 9.75 -3.61 2.45
C LYS A 120 8.27 -3.68 2.73
N SER A 121 7.51 -4.22 1.82
CA SER A 121 6.06 -4.36 1.92
C SER A 121 5.62 -5.82 1.90
N PRO A 122 4.48 -6.16 2.54
CA PRO A 122 3.92 -7.49 2.45
C PRO A 122 3.67 -7.90 0.99
N ASN A 123 4.23 -9.03 0.56
CA ASN A 123 3.94 -9.61 -0.75
C ASN A 123 2.56 -10.28 -0.73
N MET A 124 1.52 -9.49 -0.96
CA MET A 124 0.15 -9.99 -0.92
C MET A 124 -0.23 -10.76 -2.18
N ASP A 125 0.47 -10.54 -3.29
CA ASP A 125 0.21 -11.26 -4.54
C ASP A 125 0.57 -12.73 -4.39
N GLU A 126 1.69 -13.06 -3.76
CA GLU A 126 2.06 -14.44 -3.46
C GLU A 126 1.02 -15.14 -2.58
N VAL A 127 0.51 -14.43 -1.58
CA VAL A 127 -0.57 -14.95 -0.73
C VAL A 127 -1.84 -15.21 -1.53
N MET A 128 -2.28 -14.24 -2.34
CA MET A 128 -3.54 -14.30 -3.09
C MET A 128 -3.57 -15.41 -4.14
N PHE A 129 -2.43 -15.69 -4.77
CA PHE A 129 -2.33 -16.71 -5.83
C PHE A 129 -1.91 -18.09 -5.33
N SER A 130 -1.82 -18.29 -4.00
CA SER A 130 -1.50 -19.60 -3.45
C SER A 130 -2.72 -20.54 -3.46
N ASP A 131 -2.47 -21.83 -3.77
CA ASP A 131 -3.51 -22.88 -3.71
C ASP A 131 -4.15 -22.98 -2.32
N GLU A 132 -3.36 -22.73 -1.28
CA GLU A 132 -3.83 -22.72 0.11
C GLU A 132 -4.87 -21.61 0.33
N PHE A 133 -4.61 -20.40 -0.16
CA PHE A 133 -5.54 -19.27 -0.01
C PHE A 133 -6.83 -19.53 -0.77
N GLU A 134 -6.75 -20.01 -2.01
CA GLU A 134 -7.93 -20.37 -2.82
C GLU A 134 -8.79 -21.42 -2.11
N LYS A 135 -8.15 -22.45 -1.54
CA LYS A 135 -8.85 -23.49 -0.79
C LYS A 135 -9.55 -22.95 0.45
N ILE A 136 -8.84 -22.18 1.29
CA ILE A 136 -9.41 -21.57 2.51
C ILE A 136 -10.59 -20.68 2.14
N LEU A 137 -10.46 -19.86 1.11
CA LEU A 137 -11.51 -18.95 0.66
C LEU A 137 -12.73 -19.75 0.17
N THR A 138 -12.52 -20.77 -0.67
CA THR A 138 -13.58 -21.64 -1.18
C THR A 138 -14.33 -22.35 -0.07
N ASP A 139 -13.64 -22.88 0.92
CA ASP A 139 -14.22 -23.58 2.08
C ASP A 139 -15.09 -22.61 2.92
N LYS A 140 -14.57 -21.41 3.25
CA LYS A 140 -15.30 -20.39 4.01
C LYS A 140 -16.54 -19.88 3.26
N VAL A 141 -16.42 -19.65 1.95
CA VAL A 141 -17.55 -19.22 1.12
C VAL A 141 -18.60 -20.32 1.05
N SER A 142 -18.20 -21.57 0.86
CA SER A 142 -19.11 -22.72 0.83
C SER A 142 -19.86 -22.90 2.15
N GLU A 143 -19.18 -22.71 3.28
CA GLU A 143 -19.79 -22.73 4.61
C GLU A 143 -20.88 -21.64 4.75
N LYS A 144 -20.59 -20.42 4.30
CA LYS A 144 -21.53 -19.27 4.33
C LYS A 144 -22.74 -19.50 3.43
N LEU A 145 -22.55 -20.15 2.30
CA LEU A 145 -23.63 -20.46 1.35
C LEU A 145 -24.46 -21.66 1.77
N GLY A 146 -23.93 -22.52 2.64
CA GLY A 146 -24.55 -23.79 3.02
C GLY A 146 -24.49 -24.88 1.93
N TYR A 147 -23.67 -24.66 0.88
CA TYR A 147 -23.41 -25.63 -0.19
C TYR A 147 -22.01 -25.44 -0.76
N LYS A 148 -21.46 -26.49 -1.37
CA LYS A 148 -20.16 -26.45 -2.02
C LYS A 148 -20.22 -25.56 -3.27
N LEU A 149 -19.32 -24.59 -3.34
CA LEU A 149 -19.15 -23.72 -4.49
C LEU A 149 -18.12 -24.34 -5.44
N ASP A 150 -18.58 -24.74 -6.64
CA ASP A 150 -17.74 -25.25 -7.71
C ASP A 150 -18.08 -24.57 -9.04
N LYS A 151 -17.30 -24.86 -10.09
CA LYS A 151 -17.46 -24.22 -11.41
C LYS A 151 -18.85 -24.46 -12.04
N GLU A 152 -19.39 -25.66 -11.89
CA GLU A 152 -20.70 -26.03 -12.44
C GLU A 152 -21.81 -25.26 -11.72
N LYS A 153 -21.73 -25.19 -10.40
CA LYS A 153 -22.67 -24.42 -9.58
C LYS A 153 -22.66 -22.95 -9.92
N ILE A 154 -21.45 -22.34 -10.07
CA ILE A 154 -21.31 -20.91 -10.41
C ILE A 154 -21.94 -20.60 -11.77
N GLN A 155 -21.77 -21.47 -12.76
CA GLN A 155 -22.34 -21.27 -14.10
C GLN A 155 -23.88 -21.26 -14.10
N ASN A 156 -24.49 -22.05 -13.22
CA ASN A 156 -25.93 -22.23 -13.14
C ASN A 156 -26.64 -21.23 -12.20
N LEU A 157 -25.91 -20.33 -11.51
CA LEU A 157 -26.48 -19.30 -10.67
C LEU A 157 -27.20 -18.22 -11.49
N SER A 158 -28.33 -17.75 -11.00
CA SER A 158 -28.98 -16.54 -11.49
C SER A 158 -28.11 -15.30 -11.26
N ASN A 159 -28.40 -14.20 -11.93
CA ASN A 159 -27.64 -12.96 -11.74
C ASN A 159 -27.71 -12.44 -10.28
N GLU A 160 -28.84 -12.56 -9.62
CA GLU A 160 -29.01 -12.17 -8.22
C GLU A 160 -28.17 -13.04 -7.28
N GLU A 161 -28.14 -14.36 -7.52
CA GLU A 161 -27.32 -15.29 -6.75
C GLU A 161 -25.83 -15.03 -6.98
N LYS A 162 -25.39 -14.76 -8.23
CA LYS A 162 -24.01 -14.37 -8.53
C LYS A 162 -23.58 -13.13 -7.76
N ILE A 163 -24.46 -12.11 -7.67
CA ILE A 163 -24.17 -10.89 -6.89
C ILE A 163 -23.99 -11.24 -5.40
N LYS A 164 -24.89 -12.05 -4.83
CA LYS A 164 -24.78 -12.49 -3.42
C LYS A 164 -23.51 -13.28 -3.17
N VAL A 165 -23.18 -14.22 -4.04
CA VAL A 165 -21.96 -15.02 -3.96
C VAL A 165 -20.72 -14.13 -4.03
N ASN A 166 -20.66 -13.18 -4.96
CA ASN A 166 -19.54 -12.25 -5.09
C ASN A 166 -19.36 -11.37 -3.83
N ILE A 167 -20.45 -10.92 -3.21
CA ILE A 167 -20.39 -10.15 -1.96
C ILE A 167 -19.79 -11.01 -0.83
N ILE A 168 -20.19 -12.29 -0.74
CA ILE A 168 -19.64 -13.21 0.27
C ILE A 168 -18.16 -13.48 0.00
N ILE A 169 -17.79 -13.80 -1.25
CA ILE A 169 -16.39 -14.01 -1.67
C ILE A 169 -15.55 -12.82 -1.27
N PHE A 170 -15.96 -11.60 -1.64
CA PHE A 170 -15.22 -10.39 -1.35
C PHE A 170 -15.09 -10.14 0.16
N SER A 171 -16.15 -10.38 0.92
CA SER A 171 -16.12 -10.24 2.39
C SER A 171 -15.18 -11.24 3.06
N GLU A 172 -15.21 -12.51 2.64
CA GLU A 172 -14.31 -13.53 3.22
C GLU A 172 -12.86 -13.34 2.76
N TYR A 173 -12.64 -12.89 1.52
CA TYR A 173 -11.34 -12.46 1.02
C TYR A 173 -10.72 -11.37 1.91
N GLN A 174 -11.44 -10.28 2.15
CA GLN A 174 -10.94 -9.18 2.99
C GLN A 174 -10.59 -9.65 4.41
N LYS A 175 -11.44 -10.49 5.00
CA LYS A 175 -11.19 -11.04 6.34
C LYS A 175 -9.95 -11.92 6.38
N GLU A 176 -9.76 -12.78 5.38
CA GLU A 176 -8.60 -13.65 5.31
C GLU A 176 -7.31 -12.84 5.10
N MET A 177 -7.34 -11.82 4.24
CA MET A 177 -6.21 -10.93 4.04
C MET A 177 -5.83 -10.18 5.33
N LEU A 178 -6.80 -9.63 6.05
CA LEU A 178 -6.58 -8.99 7.34
C LEU A 178 -5.99 -9.97 8.36
N ASN A 179 -6.54 -11.19 8.42
CA ASN A 179 -6.04 -12.24 9.32
C ASN A 179 -4.57 -12.58 9.03
N ARG A 180 -4.19 -12.70 7.78
CA ARG A 180 -2.79 -12.99 7.39
C ARG A 180 -1.86 -11.83 7.74
N LEU A 181 -2.26 -10.58 7.50
CA LEU A 181 -1.49 -9.41 7.92
C LEU A 181 -1.34 -9.33 9.45
N ASP A 182 -2.41 -9.61 10.21
CA ASP A 182 -2.37 -9.61 11.67
C ASP A 182 -1.42 -10.67 12.24
N ASN A 183 -1.40 -11.84 11.61
CA ASN A 183 -0.57 -12.97 12.05
C ASN A 183 0.81 -13.01 11.38
N ASN A 184 1.20 -12.00 10.59
CA ASN A 184 2.45 -11.94 9.81
C ASN A 184 2.65 -13.17 8.90
N GLN A 185 1.57 -13.64 8.26
CA GLN A 185 1.57 -14.78 7.34
C GLN A 185 1.74 -14.29 5.90
N PHE A 186 2.87 -13.66 5.62
CA PHE A 186 3.27 -13.15 4.31
C PHE A 186 4.80 -13.07 4.24
N GLU A 187 5.34 -13.03 3.05
CA GLU A 187 6.72 -12.66 2.80
C GLU A 187 6.82 -11.17 2.48
N TYR A 188 8.01 -10.60 2.57
CA TYR A 188 8.25 -9.22 2.19
C TYR A 188 8.83 -9.17 0.79
N GLU A 189 8.21 -8.38 -0.08
CA GLU A 189 8.91 -7.89 -1.26
C GLU A 189 9.71 -6.65 -0.90
N THR A 190 10.81 -6.45 -1.61
CA THR A 190 11.75 -5.38 -1.31
C THR A 190 12.02 -4.56 -2.56
N GLU A 191 11.76 -3.27 -2.48
CA GLU A 191 12.05 -2.32 -3.53
C GLU A 191 13.04 -1.28 -3.05
N LYS A 192 14.07 -1.01 -3.83
CA LYS A 192 14.98 0.12 -3.60
C LYS A 192 14.55 1.29 -4.47
N LYS A 193 14.27 2.39 -3.81
CA LYS A 193 13.70 3.59 -4.43
C LYS A 193 14.53 4.83 -4.12
N LYS A 194 14.31 5.85 -4.92
CA LYS A 194 14.92 7.17 -4.74
C LYS A 194 13.84 8.24 -4.86
N MET A 195 13.64 9.01 -3.79
CA MET A 195 12.83 10.23 -3.83
C MET A 195 13.68 11.45 -4.04
N ILE A 196 13.21 12.36 -4.88
CA ILE A 196 13.88 13.62 -5.21
C ILE A 196 13.14 14.76 -4.54
N PHE A 197 13.88 15.54 -3.76
CA PHE A 197 13.39 16.75 -3.10
C PHE A 197 14.10 17.99 -3.65
N GLN A 198 13.36 19.05 -3.82
CA GLN A 198 13.88 20.35 -4.25
C GLN A 198 13.51 21.41 -3.24
N LYS A 199 14.47 22.28 -2.91
CA LYS A 199 14.27 23.42 -2.02
C LYS A 199 13.63 24.57 -2.80
N ASN A 200 12.47 25.02 -2.33
CA ASN A 200 11.78 26.18 -2.80
C ASN A 200 11.77 27.22 -1.67
N LYS A 201 12.48 28.35 -1.84
CA LYS A 201 12.78 29.30 -0.78
C LYS A 201 13.51 28.63 0.38
N GLU A 202 12.82 28.37 1.51
CA GLU A 202 13.40 27.74 2.69
C GLU A 202 12.85 26.34 2.97
N GLU A 203 11.88 25.86 2.16
CA GLU A 203 11.19 24.60 2.37
C GLU A 203 11.61 23.55 1.34
N TRP A 204 11.72 22.30 1.77
CA TRP A 204 11.92 21.16 0.90
C TRP A 204 10.57 20.63 0.41
N GLU A 205 10.47 20.38 -0.89
CA GLU A 205 9.27 19.86 -1.54
C GLU A 205 9.62 18.58 -2.30
N TYR A 206 8.76 17.57 -2.22
CA TYR A 206 8.83 16.39 -3.09
C TYR A 206 8.66 16.80 -4.56
N LYS A 207 9.43 16.15 -5.44
CA LYS A 207 9.36 16.38 -6.89
C LYS A 207 9.14 15.13 -7.70
N ASP A 208 9.81 14.03 -7.36
CA ASP A 208 9.80 12.82 -8.17
C ASP A 208 10.27 11.60 -7.38
N GLU A 209 9.97 10.41 -7.91
CA GLU A 209 10.41 9.14 -7.37
C GLU A 209 10.82 8.20 -8.50
N GLU A 210 11.90 7.46 -8.28
CA GLU A 210 12.42 6.46 -9.20
C GLU A 210 12.62 5.13 -8.48
N ILE A 211 12.19 4.03 -9.10
CA ILE A 211 12.52 2.67 -8.66
C ILE A 211 13.92 2.36 -9.20
N LEU A 212 14.84 2.02 -8.31
CA LEU A 212 16.24 1.70 -8.67
C LEU A 212 16.47 0.21 -8.86
N GLU A 213 15.90 -0.61 -7.99
CA GLU A 213 16.03 -2.06 -7.99
C GLU A 213 14.74 -2.67 -7.40
N ILE A 214 14.29 -3.76 -7.99
CA ILE A 214 13.23 -4.61 -7.44
C ILE A 214 13.92 -5.93 -7.12
N ASP A 215 14.02 -6.27 -5.84
CA ASP A 215 14.47 -7.59 -5.42
C ASP A 215 13.24 -8.50 -5.33
N SER A 216 12.81 -8.94 -6.50
CA SER A 216 11.86 -10.04 -6.64
C SER A 216 12.68 -11.33 -6.74
N SER A 217 13.34 -11.71 -5.66
CA SER A 217 13.94 -13.03 -5.59
C SER A 217 12.82 -14.05 -5.77
N ASP A 218 12.83 -14.71 -6.93
CA ASP A 218 12.17 -15.98 -7.28
C ASP A 218 10.82 -16.01 -7.99
N ILE A 219 10.15 -14.92 -8.36
CA ILE A 219 8.79 -15.05 -8.93
C ILE A 219 8.73 -15.09 -10.48
N PHE A 220 9.74 -14.68 -11.22
CA PHE A 220 9.59 -14.56 -12.69
C PHE A 220 10.25 -15.64 -13.55
N ASP A 221 11.02 -16.56 -12.99
CA ASP A 221 11.70 -17.58 -13.83
C ASP A 221 10.84 -18.81 -14.17
N SER A 222 9.76 -19.07 -13.43
CA SER A 222 8.93 -20.27 -13.66
C SER A 222 7.73 -20.05 -14.59
N THR A 223 7.28 -18.83 -14.79
CA THR A 223 6.05 -18.55 -15.57
C THR A 223 6.31 -18.29 -17.06
N LEU A 224 7.48 -17.80 -17.44
CA LEU A 224 7.79 -17.54 -18.86
C LEU A 224 8.23 -18.78 -19.64
N GLU A 225 8.72 -19.85 -18.99
CA GLU A 225 9.03 -21.11 -19.67
C GLU A 225 7.79 -21.92 -20.08
N ASN A 226 6.69 -21.75 -19.39
CA ASN A 226 5.43 -22.46 -19.67
C ASN A 226 4.61 -21.86 -20.82
N PHE A 227 4.94 -20.65 -21.27
CA PHE A 227 4.29 -20.02 -22.45
C PHE A 227 5.07 -20.15 -23.76
N ARG A 228 6.21 -20.86 -23.75
CA ARG A 228 7.05 -21.10 -24.95
C ARG A 228 7.04 -22.55 -25.44
N LYS A 229 6.09 -23.36 -25.00
CA LYS A 229 5.87 -24.71 -25.56
C LYS A 229 4.52 -24.86 -26.20
#